data_02d439b4d21e033ce5389b37da4bc7e5
#
_entry.id   02d439b4d21e033ce5389b37da4bc7e5
#
_cell.length_a   1.000
_cell.length_b   1.000
_cell.length_c   1.000
_cell.angle_alpha   90.00
_cell.angle_beta   90.00
_cell.angle_gamma   90.00
#
_symmetry.space_group_name_H-M   'P 1'
#
loop_
_entity.id
_entity.type
_entity.pdbx_description
1 polymer ?
#
loop_
_entity_poly.entity_id
_entity_poly.type
_entity_poly.pdbx_seq_one_letter_code
_entity_poly.pdbx_strand_id
1 'polypeptide(L)'
;MHPWRVWDTWSVSTPSHRGPLLALDSASLYYRSYYGMPSSMTAPDGRPHNALRGFLSTITRLVTMHTASSVVAAWDTDWRPQWRVEALPTYKTHRLAVTTEGESLDMEEEPESLGEQVGAIAAILDAVGLPRWGFPDHEADDVLGSLAAQPSRWPTGTDGCLVVSGDRDLVQVINPSVRLLLTVNGGMDKWPALDLQRAQERFGVAPSRYVDMAALRGDPSDGLPGVPGIGAKTAVNLVNAFGDLDSIIDVALAPYAPMTPRIAGRIRENAETVQAAKRVSTVVRDLPLDDVPLVPSHAADPSGLTAVSEEWGVRRQVRDLQIALGQTELE
;
A
#
# COMPACT_ATOMS: atom_id res chain seq x y z
N MET A 1 -6.26 29.86 -15.07
CA MET A 1 -5.55 29.72 -13.80
C MET A 1 -5.39 28.24 -13.52
N HIS A 2 -4.19 27.69 -13.62
CA HIS A 2 -3.92 26.26 -13.43
C HIS A 2 -3.73 25.97 -11.94
N PRO A 3 -4.48 25.03 -11.31
CA PRO A 3 -4.39 24.73 -9.89
C PRO A 3 -3.18 23.83 -9.50
N TRP A 4 -2.18 23.70 -10.34
CA TRP A 4 -1.09 22.72 -10.24
C TRP A 4 0.21 23.24 -9.66
N ARG A 5 0.23 24.45 -9.06
CA ARG A 5 1.41 25.02 -8.42
C ARG A 5 1.48 24.80 -6.91
N VAL A 6 1.10 23.64 -6.37
CA VAL A 6 1.23 23.34 -4.94
C VAL A 6 2.35 22.32 -4.67
N TRP A 7 3.26 22.13 -5.61
CA TRP A 7 4.46 21.30 -5.43
C TRP A 7 5.68 22.12 -4.97
N ASP A 8 5.52 23.42 -4.70
CA ASP A 8 6.59 24.38 -4.50
C ASP A 8 7.12 24.51 -3.05
N THR A 9 7.12 23.45 -2.24
CA THR A 9 7.82 23.51 -0.94
C THR A 9 8.84 22.39 -0.73
N TRP A 10 9.34 21.79 -1.80
CA TRP A 10 10.67 21.23 -1.75
C TRP A 10 11.64 22.37 -2.00
N SER A 11 12.25 22.90 -0.94
CA SER A 11 13.28 23.93 -1.09
C SER A 11 14.33 23.41 -2.07
N VAL A 12 14.53 24.14 -3.15
CA VAL A 12 15.67 23.97 -4.04
C VAL A 12 16.92 24.27 -3.20
N SER A 13 17.48 23.26 -2.57
CA SER A 13 18.71 23.35 -1.81
C SER A 13 19.68 22.28 -2.29
N THR A 14 20.73 22.74 -2.97
CA THR A 14 22.03 22.12 -3.27
C THR A 14 22.02 20.78 -4.03
N PRO A 15 23.00 20.57 -4.96
CA PRO A 15 23.04 19.43 -5.90
C PRO A 15 23.38 18.06 -5.28
N SER A 16 23.12 17.86 -4.00
CA SER A 16 23.35 16.60 -3.28
C SER A 16 22.08 15.85 -2.87
N HIS A 17 20.89 16.39 -3.11
CA HIS A 17 19.65 15.69 -2.78
C HIS A 17 19.22 14.75 -3.90
N ARG A 18 19.10 13.48 -3.55
CA ARG A 18 18.49 12.45 -4.40
C ARG A 18 16.96 12.59 -4.29
N GLY A 19 16.23 12.17 -5.33
CA GLY A 19 14.78 12.07 -5.25
C GLY A 19 14.30 11.10 -4.14
N PRO A 20 13.00 11.03 -3.88
CA PRO A 20 12.45 10.15 -2.86
C PRO A 20 12.65 8.67 -3.18
N LEU A 21 12.59 7.83 -2.16
CA LEU A 21 12.30 6.41 -2.29
C LEU A 21 10.82 6.24 -2.65
N LEU A 22 10.50 5.56 -3.74
CA LEU A 22 9.15 5.07 -4.02
C LEU A 22 8.99 3.68 -3.42
N ALA A 23 8.04 3.54 -2.50
CA ALA A 23 7.66 2.27 -1.90
C ALA A 23 6.26 1.90 -2.43
N LEU A 24 6.19 0.92 -3.32
CA LEU A 24 5.00 0.59 -4.08
C LEU A 24 4.27 -0.60 -3.46
N ASP A 25 2.99 -0.43 -3.19
CA ASP A 25 2.05 -1.53 -2.96
C ASP A 25 1.73 -2.16 -4.31
N SER A 26 2.39 -3.26 -4.63
CA SER A 26 2.28 -3.88 -5.94
C SER A 26 0.89 -4.44 -6.21
N ALA A 27 0.27 -5.07 -5.21
CA ALA A 27 -1.07 -5.64 -5.34
C ALA A 27 -2.10 -4.55 -5.63
N SER A 28 -2.12 -3.50 -4.85
CA SER A 28 -3.00 -2.35 -5.07
C SER A 28 -2.85 -1.76 -6.48
N LEU A 29 -1.63 -1.69 -7.01
CA LEU A 29 -1.37 -1.12 -8.34
C LEU A 29 -1.73 -2.05 -9.49
N TYR A 30 -1.44 -3.36 -9.39
CA TYR A 30 -1.81 -4.27 -10.49
C TYR A 30 -3.30 -4.61 -10.50
N TYR A 31 -3.96 -4.77 -9.35
CA TYR A 31 -5.42 -4.90 -9.29
C TYR A 31 -6.11 -3.66 -9.84
N ARG A 32 -5.65 -2.47 -9.46
CA ARG A 32 -6.16 -1.23 -10.01
C ARG A 32 -6.02 -1.17 -11.53
N SER A 33 -4.90 -1.62 -12.07
CA SER A 33 -4.64 -1.65 -13.51
C SER A 33 -5.55 -2.66 -14.20
N TYR A 34 -5.72 -3.85 -13.60
CA TYR A 34 -6.56 -4.90 -14.10
C TYR A 34 -8.03 -4.45 -14.30
N TYR A 35 -8.60 -3.84 -13.26
CA TYR A 35 -9.99 -3.36 -13.32
C TYR A 35 -10.16 -2.00 -13.99
N GLY A 36 -9.10 -1.21 -14.06
CA GLY A 36 -9.14 0.16 -14.61
C GLY A 36 -8.84 0.25 -16.10
N MET A 37 -8.24 -0.77 -16.70
CA MET A 37 -7.88 -0.79 -18.13
C MET A 37 -8.70 -1.83 -18.90
N PRO A 38 -8.97 -1.58 -20.20
CA PRO A 38 -9.74 -2.51 -21.01
C PRO A 38 -9.09 -3.90 -21.13
N SER A 39 -9.83 -4.96 -20.84
CA SER A 39 -9.40 -6.36 -21.03
C SER A 39 -9.16 -6.74 -22.49
N SER A 40 -9.62 -5.92 -23.44
CA SER A 40 -9.33 -6.07 -24.87
C SER A 40 -7.89 -5.72 -25.25
N MET A 41 -7.09 -5.21 -24.32
CA MET A 41 -5.65 -5.07 -24.50
C MET A 41 -5.01 -6.46 -24.34
N THR A 42 -4.43 -6.99 -25.43
CA THR A 42 -3.92 -8.37 -25.45
C THR A 42 -2.47 -8.45 -25.88
N ALA A 43 -1.78 -9.45 -25.35
CA ALA A 43 -0.48 -9.89 -25.80
C ALA A 43 -0.57 -10.50 -27.22
N PRO A 44 0.56 -10.78 -27.90
CA PRO A 44 0.57 -11.35 -29.27
C PRO A 44 -0.19 -12.68 -29.38
N ASP A 45 -0.26 -13.45 -28.32
CA ASP A 45 -0.98 -14.75 -28.25
C ASP A 45 -2.47 -14.62 -27.90
N GLY A 46 -2.95 -13.39 -27.66
CA GLY A 46 -4.35 -13.09 -27.35
C GLY A 46 -4.67 -13.06 -25.86
N ARG A 47 -3.75 -13.40 -24.95
CA ARG A 47 -3.97 -13.26 -23.49
C ARG A 47 -4.13 -11.79 -23.09
N PRO A 48 -5.02 -11.44 -22.14
CA PRO A 48 -5.09 -10.07 -21.63
C PRO A 48 -3.76 -9.63 -20.99
N HIS A 49 -3.35 -8.39 -21.23
CA HIS A 49 -2.16 -7.79 -20.60
C HIS A 49 -2.43 -6.41 -19.97
N ASN A 50 -3.70 -6.13 -19.68
CA ASN A 50 -4.14 -4.83 -19.15
C ASN A 50 -3.53 -4.50 -17.79
N ALA A 51 -3.44 -5.48 -16.86
CA ALA A 51 -2.79 -5.29 -15.55
C ALA A 51 -1.31 -4.97 -15.72
N LEU A 52 -0.57 -5.82 -16.45
CA LEU A 52 0.84 -5.64 -16.73
C LEU A 52 1.13 -4.28 -17.36
N ARG A 53 0.41 -3.93 -18.43
CA ARG A 53 0.60 -2.68 -19.16
C ARG A 53 0.30 -1.46 -18.30
N GLY A 54 -0.79 -1.52 -17.51
CA GLY A 54 -1.17 -0.44 -16.61
C GLY A 54 -0.19 -0.25 -15.46
N PHE A 55 0.28 -1.34 -14.87
CA PHE A 55 1.28 -1.33 -13.82
C PHE A 55 2.60 -0.69 -14.28
N LEU A 56 3.16 -1.13 -15.40
CA LEU A 56 4.39 -0.57 -15.97
C LEU A 56 4.24 0.94 -16.28
N SER A 57 3.11 1.31 -16.89
CA SER A 57 2.83 2.73 -17.19
C SER A 57 2.70 3.57 -15.92
N THR A 58 2.14 3.01 -14.86
CA THR A 58 2.00 3.67 -13.57
C THR A 58 3.36 3.90 -12.91
N ILE A 59 4.21 2.87 -12.83
CA ILE A 59 5.56 3.01 -12.27
C ILE A 59 6.39 4.01 -13.08
N THR A 60 6.41 3.88 -14.40
CA THR A 60 7.10 4.83 -15.29
C THR A 60 6.73 6.27 -14.98
N ARG A 61 5.43 6.53 -14.85
CA ARG A 61 4.94 7.87 -14.55
C ARG A 61 5.32 8.33 -13.14
N LEU A 62 5.23 7.47 -12.14
CA LEU A 62 5.63 7.78 -10.77
C LEU A 62 7.12 8.12 -10.67
N VAL A 63 7.97 7.31 -11.27
CA VAL A 63 9.43 7.55 -11.31
C VAL A 63 9.74 8.88 -11.95
N THR A 64 9.13 9.17 -13.12
CA THR A 64 9.33 10.42 -13.84
C THR A 64 8.83 11.65 -13.06
N MET A 65 7.62 11.56 -12.49
CA MET A 65 7.00 12.70 -11.79
C MET A 65 7.72 13.07 -10.50
N HIS A 66 8.27 12.09 -9.82
CA HIS A 66 8.92 12.28 -8.52
C HIS A 66 10.45 12.28 -8.62
N THR A 67 11.02 12.09 -9.82
CA THR A 67 12.48 11.94 -10.00
C THR A 67 13.08 10.96 -8.99
N ALA A 68 12.40 9.83 -8.80
CA ALA A 68 12.75 8.86 -7.79
C ALA A 68 14.16 8.29 -7.99
N SER A 69 14.94 8.23 -6.92
CA SER A 69 16.30 7.67 -6.93
C SER A 69 16.33 6.19 -6.57
N SER A 70 15.26 5.69 -5.98
CA SER A 70 15.10 4.31 -5.56
C SER A 70 13.63 3.91 -5.64
N VAL A 71 13.39 2.65 -5.96
CA VAL A 71 12.04 2.07 -6.05
C VAL A 71 12.09 0.70 -5.39
N VAL A 72 11.14 0.42 -4.50
CA VAL A 72 10.91 -0.91 -3.93
C VAL A 72 9.47 -1.31 -4.22
N ALA A 73 9.28 -2.47 -4.81
CA ALA A 73 7.98 -3.10 -4.99
C ALA A 73 7.70 -4.03 -3.82
N ALA A 74 6.84 -3.60 -2.88
CA ALA A 74 6.35 -4.46 -1.82
C ALA A 74 5.38 -5.50 -2.40
N TRP A 75 5.51 -6.74 -1.95
CA TRP A 75 4.83 -7.90 -2.51
C TRP A 75 4.15 -8.72 -1.43
N ASP A 76 2.91 -9.12 -1.68
CA ASP A 76 2.22 -10.06 -0.81
C ASP A 76 2.83 -11.46 -1.01
N THR A 77 3.51 -11.97 0.01
CA THR A 77 3.90 -13.38 0.05
C THR A 77 2.75 -14.20 0.61
N ASP A 78 2.09 -13.65 1.63
CA ASP A 78 0.87 -14.19 2.19
C ASP A 78 -0.16 -13.07 2.30
N TRP A 79 -1.19 -13.10 1.46
CA TRP A 79 -2.24 -12.07 1.43
C TRP A 79 -3.16 -12.11 2.66
N ARG A 80 -3.11 -13.21 3.43
CA ARG A 80 -3.90 -13.46 4.64
C ARG A 80 -3.08 -14.24 5.67
N PRO A 81 -2.08 -13.57 6.31
CA PRO A 81 -1.16 -14.20 7.24
C PRO A 81 -1.86 -14.95 8.38
N GLN A 82 -1.33 -16.13 8.73
CA GLN A 82 -1.94 -17.00 9.72
C GLN A 82 -2.12 -16.32 11.08
N TRP A 83 -1.15 -15.54 11.54
CA TRP A 83 -1.23 -14.82 12.80
C TRP A 83 -2.36 -13.77 12.85
N ARG A 84 -2.72 -13.16 11.69
CA ARG A 84 -3.88 -12.26 11.59
C ARG A 84 -5.18 -13.03 11.69
N VAL A 85 -5.26 -14.19 11.06
CA VAL A 85 -6.41 -15.09 11.13
C VAL A 85 -6.63 -15.59 12.54
N GLU A 86 -5.57 -15.98 13.25
CA GLU A 86 -5.62 -16.41 14.65
C GLU A 86 -6.09 -15.27 15.58
N ALA A 87 -5.61 -14.04 15.32
CA ALA A 87 -6.02 -12.87 16.09
C ALA A 87 -7.46 -12.45 15.82
N LEU A 88 -7.91 -12.55 14.56
CA LEU A 88 -9.26 -12.18 14.14
C LEU A 88 -9.74 -13.11 13.00
N PRO A 89 -10.48 -14.17 13.30
CA PRO A 89 -10.92 -15.17 12.30
C PRO A 89 -11.70 -14.59 11.11
N THR A 90 -12.36 -13.45 11.28
CA THR A 90 -13.11 -12.77 10.21
C THR A 90 -12.23 -12.01 9.23
N TYR A 91 -10.91 -11.88 9.51
CA TYR A 91 -9.98 -11.13 8.68
C TYR A 91 -9.97 -11.64 7.23
N LYS A 92 -10.34 -10.78 6.30
CA LYS A 92 -10.38 -11.02 4.84
C LYS A 92 -11.15 -12.30 4.40
N THR A 93 -12.05 -12.86 5.22
CA THR A 93 -12.78 -14.09 4.88
C THR A 93 -13.65 -13.97 3.63
N HIS A 94 -14.14 -12.78 3.32
CA HIS A 94 -14.94 -12.50 2.13
C HIS A 94 -14.15 -12.53 0.82
N ARG A 95 -12.81 -12.59 0.89
CA ARG A 95 -11.91 -12.74 -0.28
C ARG A 95 -11.52 -14.20 -0.55
N LEU A 96 -11.95 -15.15 0.30
CA LEU A 96 -11.66 -16.55 0.09
C LEU A 96 -12.41 -17.08 -1.14
N ALA A 97 -11.69 -17.78 -2.01
CA ALA A 97 -12.28 -18.50 -3.11
C ALA A 97 -13.23 -19.58 -2.58
N VAL A 98 -14.35 -19.79 -3.27
CA VAL A 98 -15.32 -20.83 -2.94
C VAL A 98 -15.38 -21.85 -4.07
N THR A 99 -15.47 -23.13 -3.70
CA THR A 99 -15.72 -24.21 -4.67
C THR A 99 -17.12 -24.09 -5.26
N THR A 100 -17.38 -24.80 -6.36
CA THR A 100 -18.73 -24.93 -6.94
C THR A 100 -19.74 -25.55 -5.98
N GLU A 101 -19.27 -26.25 -4.94
CA GLU A 101 -20.07 -26.87 -3.88
C GLU A 101 -20.27 -25.96 -2.66
N GLY A 102 -19.65 -24.74 -2.68
CA GLY A 102 -19.77 -23.71 -1.65
C GLY A 102 -18.81 -23.86 -0.47
N GLU A 103 -17.78 -24.69 -0.59
CA GLU A 103 -16.71 -24.79 0.40
C GLU A 103 -15.67 -23.70 0.18
N SER A 104 -15.28 -22.99 1.25
CA SER A 104 -14.19 -21.99 1.18
C SER A 104 -12.85 -22.67 1.05
N LEU A 105 -12.06 -22.20 0.07
CA LEU A 105 -10.67 -22.58 -0.09
C LEU A 105 -9.78 -21.58 0.66
N ASP A 106 -8.63 -22.03 1.16
CA ASP A 106 -7.65 -21.13 1.78
C ASP A 106 -6.77 -20.46 0.69
N MET A 107 -7.46 -19.85 -0.29
CA MET A 107 -6.89 -19.14 -1.43
C MET A 107 -7.71 -17.88 -1.68
N GLU A 108 -7.05 -16.80 -2.10
CA GLU A 108 -7.76 -15.59 -2.55
C GLU A 108 -8.50 -15.88 -3.87
N GLU A 109 -9.73 -15.36 -3.99
CA GLU A 109 -10.45 -15.38 -5.25
C GLU A 109 -9.79 -14.38 -6.22
N GLU A 110 -8.98 -14.90 -7.14
CA GLU A 110 -8.26 -14.12 -8.13
C GLU A 110 -8.77 -14.42 -9.54
N PRO A 111 -8.94 -13.40 -10.41
CA PRO A 111 -9.27 -13.64 -11.80
C PRO A 111 -8.19 -14.49 -12.51
N GLU A 112 -8.58 -15.55 -13.20
CA GLU A 112 -7.68 -16.51 -13.85
C GLU A 112 -6.60 -15.84 -14.74
N SER A 113 -6.98 -14.77 -15.45
CA SER A 113 -6.07 -14.04 -16.33
C SER A 113 -5.15 -13.04 -15.61
N LEU A 114 -5.28 -12.86 -14.29
CA LEU A 114 -4.43 -11.92 -13.55
C LEU A 114 -3.13 -12.58 -13.10
N GLY A 115 -3.16 -13.80 -12.61
CA GLY A 115 -1.97 -14.49 -12.07
C GLY A 115 -0.80 -14.57 -13.07
N GLU A 116 -1.09 -14.85 -14.35
CA GLU A 116 -0.06 -14.85 -15.38
C GLU A 116 0.56 -13.46 -15.60
N GLN A 117 -0.27 -12.39 -15.55
CA GLN A 117 0.19 -11.00 -15.68
C GLN A 117 1.04 -10.59 -14.47
N VAL A 118 0.68 -11.04 -13.26
CA VAL A 118 1.46 -10.81 -12.02
C VAL A 118 2.82 -11.49 -12.12
N GLY A 119 2.89 -12.70 -12.67
CA GLY A 119 4.16 -13.37 -12.97
C GLY A 119 5.04 -12.59 -13.95
N ALA A 120 4.44 -12.03 -15.01
CA ALA A 120 5.17 -11.19 -15.96
C ALA A 120 5.63 -9.85 -15.34
N ILE A 121 4.82 -9.24 -14.47
CA ILE A 121 5.21 -8.04 -13.70
C ILE A 121 6.44 -8.35 -12.86
N ALA A 122 6.43 -9.46 -12.11
CA ALA A 122 7.53 -9.88 -11.27
C ALA A 122 8.82 -10.09 -12.11
N ALA A 123 8.72 -10.81 -13.22
CA ALA A 123 9.85 -11.05 -14.13
C ALA A 123 10.44 -9.76 -14.70
N ILE A 124 9.61 -8.79 -15.08
CA ILE A 124 10.08 -7.48 -15.57
C ILE A 124 10.75 -6.68 -14.46
N LEU A 125 10.19 -6.63 -13.25
CA LEU A 125 10.80 -5.94 -12.12
C LEU A 125 12.18 -6.52 -11.78
N ASP A 126 12.29 -7.83 -11.72
CA ASP A 126 13.54 -8.52 -11.45
C ASP A 126 14.56 -8.26 -12.58
N ALA A 127 14.14 -8.31 -13.86
CA ALA A 127 15.00 -8.09 -15.00
C ALA A 127 15.48 -6.63 -15.15
N VAL A 128 14.66 -5.63 -14.80
CA VAL A 128 15.14 -4.23 -14.75
C VAL A 128 15.97 -3.93 -13.50
N GLY A 129 16.01 -4.86 -12.54
CA GLY A 129 16.78 -4.72 -11.29
C GLY A 129 16.10 -3.89 -10.22
N LEU A 130 14.78 -3.81 -10.21
CA LEU A 130 14.02 -3.19 -9.13
C LEU A 130 13.73 -4.22 -8.04
N PRO A 131 14.09 -3.95 -6.77
CA PRO A 131 13.86 -4.88 -5.69
C PRO A 131 12.36 -5.12 -5.48
N ARG A 132 12.02 -6.38 -5.41
CA ARG A 132 10.68 -6.88 -5.11
C ARG A 132 10.75 -7.61 -3.78
N TRP A 133 10.20 -6.99 -2.72
CA TRP A 133 10.31 -7.49 -1.36
C TRP A 133 8.99 -8.04 -0.85
N GLY A 134 9.04 -9.27 -0.40
CA GLY A 134 7.97 -9.98 0.31
C GLY A 134 8.58 -10.86 1.39
N PHE A 135 7.85 -11.10 2.47
CA PHE A 135 8.30 -11.92 3.59
C PHE A 135 7.25 -12.98 3.89
N PRO A 136 7.68 -14.23 4.18
CA PRO A 136 6.75 -15.27 4.61
C PRO A 136 5.89 -14.81 5.79
N ASP A 137 4.61 -15.18 5.76
CA ASP A 137 3.62 -14.82 6.79
C ASP A 137 3.42 -13.30 6.98
N HIS A 138 3.69 -12.50 5.91
CA HIS A 138 3.49 -11.06 5.90
C HIS A 138 2.91 -10.57 4.58
N GLU A 139 2.15 -9.49 4.68
CA GLU A 139 1.58 -8.77 3.55
C GLU A 139 2.53 -7.66 3.04
N ALA A 140 2.28 -7.14 1.84
CA ALA A 140 2.99 -5.99 1.29
C ALA A 140 2.94 -4.77 2.24
N ASP A 141 1.84 -4.59 2.96
CA ASP A 141 1.66 -3.51 3.95
C ASP A 141 2.68 -3.56 5.08
N ASP A 142 3.08 -4.76 5.52
CA ASP A 142 4.11 -4.96 6.54
C ASP A 142 5.51 -4.57 6.02
N VAL A 143 5.78 -4.85 4.74
CA VAL A 143 6.99 -4.39 4.06
C VAL A 143 7.01 -2.86 3.99
N LEU A 144 5.90 -2.24 3.58
CA LEU A 144 5.77 -0.78 3.49
C LEU A 144 5.86 -0.13 4.87
N GLY A 145 5.25 -0.73 5.89
CA GLY A 145 5.36 -0.31 7.29
C GLY A 145 6.79 -0.32 7.80
N SER A 146 7.50 -1.40 7.50
CA SER A 146 8.91 -1.58 7.90
C SER A 146 9.85 -0.65 7.14
N LEU A 147 9.65 -0.44 5.83
CA LEU A 147 10.38 0.58 5.07
C LEU A 147 10.20 1.99 5.63
N ALA A 148 8.96 2.35 5.95
CA ALA A 148 8.62 3.65 6.53
C ALA A 148 9.25 3.88 7.92
N ALA A 149 9.42 2.80 8.69
CA ALA A 149 9.97 2.86 10.05
C ALA A 149 11.51 2.77 10.11
N GLN A 150 12.18 2.37 9.02
CA GLN A 150 13.62 2.12 8.97
C GLN A 150 14.37 3.04 7.97
N PRO A 151 14.36 4.38 8.17
CA PRO A 151 15.02 5.31 7.25
C PRO A 151 16.54 5.10 7.15
N SER A 152 17.16 4.40 8.08
CA SER A 152 18.57 4.00 8.02
C SER A 152 18.88 3.01 6.88
N ARG A 153 17.85 2.34 6.35
CA ARG A 153 17.96 1.44 5.20
C ARG A 153 17.84 2.17 3.85
N TRP A 154 17.42 3.43 3.86
CA TRP A 154 17.30 4.19 2.62
C TRP A 154 18.66 4.67 2.13
N PRO A 155 18.86 4.86 0.82
CA PRO A 155 20.11 5.40 0.31
C PRO A 155 20.42 6.77 0.90
N THR A 156 21.68 7.01 1.21
CA THR A 156 22.12 8.28 1.77
C THR A 156 21.76 9.46 0.84
N GLY A 157 21.15 10.49 1.40
CA GLY A 157 20.69 11.68 0.67
C GLY A 157 19.30 11.53 0.03
N THR A 158 18.59 10.43 0.29
CA THR A 158 17.19 10.25 -0.13
C THR A 158 16.28 11.30 0.49
N ASP A 159 15.44 11.93 -0.32
CA ASP A 159 14.52 12.99 0.09
C ASP A 159 13.17 12.39 0.56
N GLY A 160 13.22 11.60 1.62
CA GLY A 160 12.06 10.94 2.20
C GLY A 160 11.56 9.71 1.43
N CYS A 161 10.46 9.13 1.91
CA CYS A 161 9.79 8.00 1.29
C CYS A 161 8.37 8.38 0.86
N LEU A 162 8.00 8.00 -0.35
CA LEU A 162 6.65 8.10 -0.88
C LEU A 162 6.07 6.70 -1.00
N VAL A 163 5.22 6.31 -0.06
CA VAL A 163 4.42 5.09 -0.13
C VAL A 163 3.29 5.30 -1.12
N VAL A 164 3.06 4.36 -2.02
CA VAL A 164 2.01 4.43 -3.05
C VAL A 164 1.06 3.25 -2.88
N SER A 165 -0.13 3.49 -2.39
CA SER A 165 -1.14 2.44 -2.16
C SER A 165 -2.57 2.98 -2.22
N GLY A 166 -3.53 2.09 -2.47
CA GLY A 166 -4.97 2.33 -2.32
C GLY A 166 -5.47 2.06 -0.92
N ASP A 167 -4.66 1.40 -0.09
CA ASP A 167 -5.05 1.03 1.25
C ASP A 167 -4.95 2.23 2.21
N ARG A 168 -6.04 2.43 2.96
CA ARG A 168 -6.12 3.52 3.94
C ARG A 168 -5.42 3.18 5.25
N ASP A 169 -5.21 1.90 5.53
CA ASP A 169 -4.51 1.49 6.75
C ASP A 169 -3.05 1.94 6.72
N LEU A 170 -2.49 2.15 5.53
CA LEU A 170 -1.18 2.78 5.35
C LEU A 170 -1.11 4.28 5.71
N VAL A 171 -2.23 4.92 6.05
CA VAL A 171 -2.19 6.26 6.70
C VAL A 171 -1.34 6.24 7.96
N GLN A 172 -1.32 5.12 8.70
CA GLN A 172 -0.54 4.95 9.92
C GLN A 172 0.97 5.08 9.75
N VAL A 173 1.51 4.95 8.53
CA VAL A 173 2.96 5.02 8.29
C VAL A 173 3.45 6.45 8.04
N ILE A 174 2.53 7.39 7.83
CA ILE A 174 2.86 8.79 7.56
C ILE A 174 3.57 9.42 8.76
N ASN A 175 4.73 10.01 8.50
CA ASN A 175 5.56 10.71 9.48
C ASN A 175 6.30 11.88 8.79
N PRO A 176 7.16 12.65 9.46
CA PRO A 176 7.85 13.78 8.84
C PRO A 176 8.68 13.45 7.59
N SER A 177 9.14 12.20 7.45
CA SER A 177 9.95 11.73 6.33
C SER A 177 9.19 10.81 5.37
N VAL A 178 7.94 10.45 5.68
CA VAL A 178 7.13 9.51 4.88
C VAL A 178 5.80 10.14 4.52
N ARG A 179 5.46 10.11 3.25
CA ARG A 179 4.14 10.50 2.72
C ARG A 179 3.45 9.33 2.06
N LEU A 180 2.13 9.36 2.01
CA LEU A 180 1.29 8.40 1.31
C LEU A 180 0.67 9.05 0.08
N LEU A 181 0.96 8.53 -1.11
CA LEU A 181 0.21 8.80 -2.32
C LEU A 181 -0.96 7.83 -2.38
N LEU A 182 -2.12 8.30 -1.94
CA LEU A 182 -3.30 7.45 -1.84
C LEU A 182 -3.96 7.31 -3.23
N THR A 183 -3.95 6.10 -3.77
CA THR A 183 -4.55 5.83 -5.08
C THR A 183 -6.08 5.79 -4.96
N VAL A 184 -6.72 6.82 -5.48
CA VAL A 184 -8.19 6.92 -5.51
C VAL A 184 -8.72 6.69 -6.92
N ASN A 185 -10.04 6.53 -7.06
CA ASN A 185 -10.66 6.39 -8.37
C ASN A 185 -10.38 7.59 -9.29
N GLY A 186 -10.16 7.30 -10.56
CA GLY A 186 -9.77 8.27 -11.57
C GLY A 186 -8.28 8.24 -11.90
N GLY A 187 -7.80 9.22 -12.67
CA GLY A 187 -6.41 9.30 -13.09
C GLY A 187 -5.45 9.63 -11.94
N MET A 188 -4.18 9.36 -12.14
CA MET A 188 -3.10 9.63 -11.17
C MET A 188 -3.03 11.11 -10.75
N ASP A 189 -3.50 12.02 -11.60
CA ASP A 189 -3.65 13.45 -11.31
C ASP A 189 -4.60 13.75 -10.14
N LYS A 190 -5.46 12.79 -9.78
CA LYS A 190 -6.40 12.92 -8.66
C LYS A 190 -5.90 12.27 -7.36
N TRP A 191 -4.75 11.61 -7.39
CA TRP A 191 -4.21 10.93 -6.21
C TRP A 191 -3.64 11.94 -5.22
N PRO A 192 -4.23 12.06 -4.02
CA PRO A 192 -3.70 13.00 -3.04
C PRO A 192 -2.40 12.46 -2.43
N ALA A 193 -1.38 13.29 -2.41
CA ALA A 193 -0.20 13.06 -1.59
C ALA A 193 -0.48 13.58 -0.17
N LEU A 194 -0.54 12.66 0.77
CA LEU A 194 -0.86 12.91 2.17
C LEU A 194 0.43 13.00 2.99
N ASP A 195 0.66 14.15 3.59
CA ASP A 195 1.56 14.38 4.70
C ASP A 195 0.79 14.34 6.03
N LEU A 196 1.43 14.62 7.15
CA LEU A 196 0.81 14.62 8.48
C LEU A 196 -0.41 15.53 8.55
N GLN A 197 -0.30 16.74 8.02
CA GLN A 197 -1.38 17.73 8.09
C GLN A 197 -2.56 17.31 7.19
N ARG A 198 -2.31 17.00 5.94
CA ARG A 198 -3.35 16.60 4.98
C ARG A 198 -4.05 15.31 5.36
N ALA A 199 -3.33 14.36 5.96
CA ALA A 199 -3.92 13.14 6.49
C ALA A 199 -4.84 13.44 7.67
N GLN A 200 -4.41 14.28 8.62
CA GLN A 200 -5.23 14.69 9.75
C GLN A 200 -6.48 15.48 9.31
N GLU A 201 -6.34 16.41 8.37
CA GLU A 201 -7.47 17.14 7.79
C GLU A 201 -8.48 16.21 7.11
N ARG A 202 -7.99 15.21 6.38
CA ARG A 202 -8.82 14.26 5.63
C ARG A 202 -9.54 13.25 6.50
N PHE A 203 -8.87 12.70 7.51
CA PHE A 203 -9.39 11.61 8.34
C PHE A 203 -9.86 12.04 9.72
N GLY A 204 -9.55 13.28 10.13
CA GLY A 204 -9.98 13.85 11.41
C GLY A 204 -9.16 13.40 12.61
N VAL A 205 -8.14 12.56 12.42
CA VAL A 205 -7.22 12.06 13.45
C VAL A 205 -5.78 12.16 12.96
N ALA A 206 -4.82 12.23 13.88
CA ALA A 206 -3.41 12.12 13.52
C ALA A 206 -3.13 10.75 12.86
N PRO A 207 -2.22 10.66 11.87
CA PRO A 207 -1.86 9.40 11.20
C PRO A 207 -1.54 8.26 12.17
N SER A 208 -0.80 8.54 13.25
CA SER A 208 -0.46 7.57 14.29
C SER A 208 -1.66 7.02 15.08
N ARG A 209 -2.84 7.62 14.91
CA ARG A 209 -4.11 7.23 15.55
C ARG A 209 -5.13 6.67 14.56
N TYR A 210 -4.73 6.53 13.30
CA TYR A 210 -5.65 6.07 12.26
C TYR A 210 -6.19 4.67 12.55
N VAL A 211 -5.33 3.74 12.96
CA VAL A 211 -5.71 2.35 13.26
C VAL A 211 -6.66 2.29 14.47
N ASP A 212 -6.45 3.12 15.50
CA ASP A 212 -7.36 3.20 16.65
C ASP A 212 -8.77 3.62 16.21
N MET A 213 -8.86 4.60 15.34
CA MET A 213 -10.12 5.06 14.77
C MET A 213 -10.75 3.99 13.86
N ALA A 214 -9.96 3.34 13.01
CA ALA A 214 -10.43 2.28 12.10
C ALA A 214 -10.96 1.07 12.87
N ALA A 215 -10.27 0.61 13.92
CA ALA A 215 -10.72 -0.48 14.78
C ALA A 215 -12.07 -0.19 15.44
N LEU A 216 -12.29 1.03 15.93
CA LEU A 216 -13.59 1.43 16.50
C LEU A 216 -14.71 1.49 15.47
N ARG A 217 -14.42 2.04 14.28
CA ARG A 217 -15.39 2.19 13.19
C ARG A 217 -15.73 0.86 12.53
N GLY A 218 -14.76 -0.05 12.47
CA GLY A 218 -14.75 -1.22 11.62
C GLY A 218 -14.31 -0.91 10.19
N ASP A 219 -13.89 -1.96 9.49
CA ASP A 219 -13.59 -1.91 8.06
C ASP A 219 -14.10 -3.20 7.38
N PRO A 220 -15.23 -3.11 6.65
CA PRO A 220 -15.77 -4.27 5.94
C PRO A 220 -14.84 -4.82 4.85
N SER A 221 -13.95 -3.98 4.28
CA SER A 221 -13.00 -4.41 3.25
C SER A 221 -11.95 -5.38 3.76
N ASP A 222 -11.73 -5.42 5.09
CA ASP A 222 -10.82 -6.35 5.75
C ASP A 222 -11.52 -7.28 6.75
N GLY A 223 -12.86 -7.25 6.77
CA GLY A 223 -13.64 -8.09 7.67
C GLY A 223 -13.58 -7.64 9.14
N LEU A 224 -13.26 -6.36 9.39
CA LEU A 224 -13.19 -5.80 10.74
C LEU A 224 -14.57 -5.32 11.20
N PRO A 225 -15.16 -5.91 12.27
CA PRO A 225 -16.54 -5.64 12.65
C PRO A 225 -16.76 -4.26 13.28
N GLY A 226 -15.74 -3.67 13.91
CA GLY A 226 -15.87 -2.44 14.68
C GLY A 226 -16.78 -2.57 15.90
N VAL A 227 -17.10 -1.43 16.54
CA VAL A 227 -18.05 -1.35 17.64
C VAL A 227 -19.45 -1.04 17.09
N PRO A 228 -20.47 -1.88 17.31
CA PRO A 228 -21.82 -1.64 16.80
C PRO A 228 -22.34 -0.24 17.17
N GLY A 229 -22.70 0.57 16.16
CA GLY A 229 -23.22 1.93 16.31
C GLY A 229 -22.17 3.00 16.63
N ILE A 230 -20.88 2.69 16.48
CA ILE A 230 -19.80 3.67 16.41
C ILE A 230 -19.39 3.81 14.94
N GLY A 231 -19.91 4.86 14.28
CA GLY A 231 -19.47 5.22 12.92
C GLY A 231 -18.27 6.18 12.94
N ALA A 232 -17.79 6.55 11.76
CA ALA A 232 -16.57 7.34 11.57
C ALA A 232 -16.50 8.60 12.45
N LYS A 233 -17.58 9.42 12.49
CA LYS A 233 -17.61 10.65 13.31
C LYS A 233 -17.44 10.37 14.80
N THR A 234 -18.10 9.34 15.32
CA THR A 234 -18.00 8.98 16.73
C THR A 234 -16.61 8.43 17.06
N ALA A 235 -16.05 7.57 16.21
CA ALA A 235 -14.70 7.05 16.36
C ALA A 235 -13.66 8.18 16.39
N VAL A 236 -13.72 9.12 15.45
CA VAL A 236 -12.86 10.32 15.42
C VAL A 236 -12.97 11.12 16.70
N ASN A 237 -14.20 11.38 17.19
CA ASN A 237 -14.40 12.14 18.43
C ASN A 237 -13.81 11.41 19.65
N LEU A 238 -13.98 10.09 19.74
CA LEU A 238 -13.42 9.29 20.83
C LEU A 238 -11.89 9.33 20.85
N VAL A 239 -11.27 9.12 19.69
CA VAL A 239 -9.81 9.17 19.53
C VAL A 239 -9.26 10.56 19.88
N ASN A 240 -9.89 11.62 19.41
CA ASN A 240 -9.45 12.99 19.71
C ASN A 240 -9.67 13.38 21.17
N ALA A 241 -10.67 12.82 21.84
CA ALA A 241 -10.98 13.13 23.23
C ALA A 241 -10.14 12.31 24.23
N PHE A 242 -9.86 11.04 23.92
CA PHE A 242 -9.30 10.09 24.88
C PHE A 242 -7.97 9.48 24.44
N GLY A 243 -7.53 9.71 23.20
CA GLY A 243 -6.26 9.21 22.68
C GLY A 243 -6.38 7.87 21.94
N ASP A 244 -5.57 6.89 22.32
CA ASP A 244 -5.55 5.57 21.67
C ASP A 244 -6.72 4.67 22.13
N LEU A 245 -6.85 3.54 21.44
CA LEU A 245 -7.92 2.57 21.70
C LEU A 245 -7.86 2.03 23.13
N ASP A 246 -6.66 1.77 23.64
CA ASP A 246 -6.50 1.22 24.98
C ASP A 246 -6.97 2.23 26.04
N SER A 247 -6.59 3.50 25.92
CA SER A 247 -7.09 4.61 26.75
C SER A 247 -8.62 4.76 26.65
N ILE A 248 -9.19 4.61 25.46
CA ILE A 248 -10.65 4.68 25.25
C ILE A 248 -11.36 3.52 25.97
N ILE A 249 -10.79 2.31 25.93
CA ILE A 249 -11.34 1.14 26.63
C ILE A 249 -11.25 1.36 28.15
N ASP A 250 -10.09 1.81 28.66
CA ASP A 250 -9.90 2.10 30.09
C ASP A 250 -10.91 3.13 30.60
N VAL A 251 -11.11 4.22 29.85
CA VAL A 251 -12.13 5.20 30.16
C VAL A 251 -13.54 4.61 30.14
N ALA A 252 -13.85 3.74 29.17
CA ALA A 252 -15.16 3.08 29.09
C ALA A 252 -15.41 2.12 30.24
N LEU A 253 -14.36 1.52 30.82
CA LEU A 253 -14.42 0.62 31.99
C LEU A 253 -14.58 1.40 33.31
N ALA A 254 -14.22 2.69 33.35
CA ALA A 254 -14.28 3.49 34.56
C ALA A 254 -15.73 3.63 35.07
N PRO A 255 -15.94 3.68 36.41
CA PRO A 255 -17.29 3.84 36.99
C PRO A 255 -18.03 5.11 36.56
N TYR A 256 -17.26 6.17 36.25
CA TYR A 256 -17.78 7.48 35.81
C TYR A 256 -17.13 7.88 34.49
N ALA A 257 -17.41 7.11 33.44
CA ALA A 257 -16.88 7.37 32.11
C ALA A 257 -17.39 8.74 31.59
N PRO A 258 -16.51 9.64 31.12
CA PRO A 258 -16.91 10.93 30.53
C PRO A 258 -17.42 10.73 29.08
N MET A 259 -18.24 9.71 28.87
CA MET A 259 -18.94 9.37 27.64
C MET A 259 -20.34 8.86 27.98
N THR A 260 -21.24 8.79 26.98
CA THR A 260 -22.60 8.30 27.23
C THR A 260 -22.58 6.85 27.69
N PRO A 261 -23.46 6.43 28.65
CA PRO A 261 -23.54 5.05 29.13
C PRO A 261 -23.70 4.02 28.01
N ARG A 262 -24.40 4.40 26.94
CA ARG A 262 -24.62 3.56 25.75
C ARG A 262 -23.31 3.31 24.99
N ILE A 263 -22.47 4.34 24.80
CA ILE A 263 -21.18 4.22 24.11
C ILE A 263 -20.24 3.41 24.99
N ALA A 264 -20.13 3.73 26.28
CA ALA A 264 -19.28 3.00 27.21
C ALA A 264 -19.65 1.50 27.28
N GLY A 265 -20.96 1.18 27.34
CA GLY A 265 -21.44 -0.20 27.33
C GLY A 265 -21.00 -0.97 26.07
N ARG A 266 -21.20 -0.38 24.89
CA ARG A 266 -20.80 -0.99 23.61
C ARG A 266 -19.29 -1.19 23.48
N ILE A 267 -18.47 -0.24 23.93
CA ILE A 267 -17.02 -0.39 23.92
C ILE A 267 -16.62 -1.53 24.84
N ARG A 268 -17.17 -1.63 26.06
CA ARG A 268 -16.90 -2.72 26.99
C ARG A 268 -17.23 -4.09 26.41
N GLU A 269 -18.41 -4.20 25.79
CA GLU A 269 -18.91 -5.44 25.20
C GLU A 269 -18.06 -5.93 24.01
N ASN A 270 -17.35 -5.02 23.32
CA ASN A 270 -16.57 -5.30 22.13
C ASN A 270 -15.05 -5.07 22.31
N ALA A 271 -14.58 -4.86 23.54
CA ALA A 271 -13.20 -4.49 23.82
C ALA A 271 -12.17 -5.45 23.21
N GLU A 272 -12.34 -6.76 23.44
CA GLU A 272 -11.44 -7.79 22.89
C GLU A 272 -11.45 -7.79 21.36
N THR A 273 -12.63 -7.69 20.75
CA THR A 273 -12.78 -7.68 19.29
C THR A 273 -12.08 -6.48 18.64
N VAL A 274 -12.22 -5.28 19.21
CA VAL A 274 -11.58 -4.09 18.63
C VAL A 274 -10.08 -4.04 18.91
N GLN A 275 -9.61 -4.63 20.01
CA GLN A 275 -8.17 -4.83 20.24
C GLN A 275 -7.58 -5.81 19.21
N ALA A 276 -8.28 -6.90 18.92
CA ALA A 276 -7.89 -7.83 17.85
C ALA A 276 -7.89 -7.12 16.48
N ALA A 277 -8.94 -6.34 16.17
CA ALA A 277 -9.01 -5.54 14.95
C ALA A 277 -7.83 -4.55 14.84
N LYS A 278 -7.53 -3.80 15.92
CA LYS A 278 -6.33 -2.93 15.96
C LYS A 278 -5.05 -3.70 15.67
N ARG A 279 -4.89 -4.88 16.30
CA ARG A 279 -3.70 -5.71 16.11
C ARG A 279 -3.51 -6.13 14.65
N VAL A 280 -4.57 -6.61 13.99
CA VAL A 280 -4.47 -7.09 12.60
C VAL A 280 -4.32 -5.97 11.57
N SER A 281 -4.86 -4.76 11.85
CA SER A 281 -4.68 -3.58 10.99
C SER A 281 -3.38 -2.82 11.25
N THR A 282 -2.65 -3.13 12.33
CA THR A 282 -1.36 -2.50 12.60
C THR A 282 -0.28 -3.18 11.78
N VAL A 283 0.35 -2.43 10.89
CA VAL A 283 1.45 -2.95 10.06
C VAL A 283 2.71 -3.22 10.88
N VAL A 284 3.42 -4.28 10.55
CA VAL A 284 4.74 -4.61 11.12
C VAL A 284 5.74 -3.54 10.71
N ARG A 285 6.69 -3.20 11.61
CA ARG A 285 7.64 -2.08 11.40
C ARG A 285 9.11 -2.47 11.53
N ASP A 286 9.38 -3.72 11.80
CA ASP A 286 10.69 -4.24 12.17
C ASP A 286 11.10 -5.49 11.38
N LEU A 287 10.52 -5.69 10.19
CA LEU A 287 11.00 -6.74 9.28
C LEU A 287 12.49 -6.55 9.01
N PRO A 288 13.25 -7.65 8.85
CA PRO A 288 14.68 -7.61 8.62
C PRO A 288 14.98 -7.23 7.16
N LEU A 289 14.76 -5.95 6.85
CA LEU A 289 14.97 -5.41 5.50
C LEU A 289 16.47 -5.29 5.19
N ASP A 290 16.83 -5.56 3.95
CA ASP A 290 18.12 -5.18 3.40
C ASP A 290 18.20 -3.66 3.17
N ASP A 291 19.40 -3.15 2.88
CA ASP A 291 19.57 -1.77 2.46
C ASP A 291 18.94 -1.56 1.07
N VAL A 292 18.16 -0.50 0.93
CA VAL A 292 17.49 -0.18 -0.33
C VAL A 292 18.52 0.23 -1.37
N PRO A 293 18.60 -0.44 -2.51
CA PRO A 293 19.52 -0.06 -3.57
C PRO A 293 19.04 1.21 -4.29
N LEU A 294 19.98 1.90 -4.90
CA LEU A 294 19.66 2.87 -5.95
C LEU A 294 19.14 2.13 -7.19
N VAL A 295 18.34 2.84 -7.98
CA VAL A 295 17.99 2.35 -9.31
C VAL A 295 19.27 2.05 -10.10
N PRO A 296 19.42 0.83 -10.64
CA PRO A 296 20.62 0.47 -11.40
C PRO A 296 20.67 1.22 -12.73
N SER A 297 21.89 1.54 -13.20
CA SER A 297 22.11 2.23 -14.48
C SER A 297 21.87 1.38 -15.71
N HIS A 298 21.73 0.07 -15.53
CA HIS A 298 21.46 -0.92 -16.58
C HIS A 298 20.48 -1.96 -16.05
N ALA A 299 19.75 -2.62 -16.94
CA ALA A 299 18.92 -3.74 -16.58
C ALA A 299 19.79 -4.89 -15.99
N ALA A 300 19.27 -5.56 -14.97
CA ALA A 300 19.94 -6.70 -14.32
C ALA A 300 20.02 -7.92 -15.24
N ASP A 301 18.96 -8.16 -16.04
CA ASP A 301 18.91 -9.20 -17.06
C ASP A 301 18.32 -8.63 -18.36
N PRO A 302 19.15 -8.07 -19.26
CA PRO A 302 18.69 -7.52 -20.54
C PRO A 302 18.05 -8.54 -21.47
N SER A 303 18.54 -9.78 -21.45
CA SER A 303 18.02 -10.85 -22.31
C SER A 303 16.66 -11.35 -21.84
N GLY A 304 16.49 -11.59 -20.55
CA GLY A 304 15.20 -11.94 -19.96
C GLY A 304 14.19 -10.82 -20.12
N LEU A 305 14.62 -9.55 -19.96
CA LEU A 305 13.76 -8.39 -20.17
C LEU A 305 13.24 -8.30 -21.60
N THR A 306 14.12 -8.55 -22.58
CA THR A 306 13.74 -8.62 -24.00
C THR A 306 12.71 -9.73 -24.22
N ALA A 307 13.00 -10.95 -23.77
CA ALA A 307 12.15 -12.11 -23.98
C ALA A 307 10.73 -11.88 -23.40
N VAL A 308 10.62 -11.48 -22.14
CA VAL A 308 9.31 -11.25 -21.48
C VAL A 308 8.55 -10.07 -22.12
N SER A 309 9.24 -9.01 -22.55
CA SER A 309 8.62 -7.87 -23.20
C SER A 309 8.07 -8.21 -24.60
N GLU A 310 8.72 -9.10 -25.32
CA GLU A 310 8.26 -9.63 -26.62
C GLU A 310 7.07 -10.55 -26.44
N GLU A 311 7.18 -11.54 -25.54
CA GLU A 311 6.12 -12.49 -25.24
C GLU A 311 4.80 -11.76 -24.92
N TRP A 312 4.86 -10.76 -24.05
CA TRP A 312 3.69 -10.01 -23.62
C TRP A 312 3.34 -8.80 -24.48
N GLY A 313 4.13 -8.47 -25.50
CA GLY A 313 3.89 -7.32 -26.40
C GLY A 313 3.99 -5.97 -25.70
N VAL A 314 4.84 -5.83 -24.68
CA VAL A 314 4.99 -4.61 -23.85
C VAL A 314 6.35 -3.93 -24.03
N ARG A 315 7.07 -4.19 -25.12
CA ARG A 315 8.39 -3.58 -25.40
C ARG A 315 8.42 -2.05 -25.22
N ARG A 316 7.35 -1.36 -25.64
CA ARG A 316 7.27 0.09 -25.48
C ARG A 316 7.22 0.47 -24.01
N GLN A 317 6.39 -0.17 -23.21
CA GLN A 317 6.24 0.13 -21.77
C GLN A 317 7.54 -0.16 -21.01
N VAL A 318 8.22 -1.24 -21.35
CA VAL A 318 9.52 -1.59 -20.77
C VAL A 318 10.57 -0.53 -21.13
N ARG A 319 10.66 -0.14 -22.41
CA ARG A 319 11.58 0.94 -22.82
C ARG A 319 11.27 2.25 -22.13
N ASP A 320 10.00 2.64 -22.05
CA ASP A 320 9.59 3.88 -21.37
C ASP A 320 9.97 3.82 -19.87
N LEU A 321 9.85 2.64 -19.23
CA LEU A 321 10.30 2.41 -17.85
C LEU A 321 11.83 2.55 -17.72
N GLN A 322 12.61 1.90 -18.59
CA GLN A 322 14.07 2.01 -18.58
C GLN A 322 14.53 3.47 -18.73
N ILE A 323 13.92 4.21 -19.64
CA ILE A 323 14.20 5.65 -19.82
C ILE A 323 13.89 6.42 -18.53
N ALA A 324 12.74 6.16 -17.89
CA ALA A 324 12.37 6.81 -16.64
C ALA A 324 13.35 6.49 -15.50
N LEU A 325 13.85 5.24 -15.46
CA LEU A 325 14.87 4.79 -14.52
C LEU A 325 16.29 5.32 -14.84
N GLY A 326 16.48 5.99 -15.97
CA GLY A 326 17.80 6.43 -16.42
C GLY A 326 18.72 5.30 -16.86
N GLN A 327 18.14 4.14 -17.20
CA GLN A 327 18.92 3.00 -17.70
C GLN A 327 19.34 3.22 -19.14
N THR A 328 20.59 2.93 -19.43
CA THR A 328 21.10 2.92 -20.81
C THR A 328 20.92 1.55 -21.42
N GLU A 329 20.50 1.50 -22.69
CA GLU A 329 20.55 0.25 -23.46
C GLU A 329 22.01 -0.20 -23.54
N LEU A 330 22.29 -1.47 -23.22
CA LEU A 330 23.58 -2.07 -23.55
C LEU A 330 23.57 -2.28 -25.07
N GLU A 331 24.54 -1.65 -25.78
CA GLU A 331 24.77 -1.84 -27.22
C GLU A 331 25.06 -3.32 -27.55
#